data_4c640e15a70933dfd3c01c20316a6c52
#
_entry.id   4c640e15a70933dfd3c01c20316a6c52
#
_cell.length_a   1.000
_cell.length_b   1.000
_cell.length_c   1.000
_cell.angle_alpha   90.00
_cell.angle_beta   90.00
_cell.angle_gamma   90.00
#
_symmetry.space_group_name_H-M   'P 1'
#
loop_
_entity.id
_entity.type
_entity.pdbx_description
1 polymer ?
#
loop_
_entity_poly.entity_id
_entity_poly.type
_entity_poly.pdbx_seq_one_letter_code
_entity_poly.pdbx_strand_id
1 'polypeptide(L)'
;MPTDTLSDVLRSVHLRGAVFYYLSFGNEWAVEAPPASEIADAVIPGAEHVMEYHVITRGRGWAAIVGESPVRLETGDIVMFPHGDAHVLSSAPGIRPTRLDPDWVYATRDDPKPIPVVFHTLQEFSYGTPAPESVNNVACGFLGCDLRPFNPLLATLPRLLHLPAAGDGAWISQVMRQAVNASQEKRPGGDAVLERISVMMFVDAVRRYVELLPEESTGWLAGLRDRQVGRALWAAYGVRKTEARSLSRRY
;
A
#
# COMPACT_ATOMS: atom_id res chain seq x y z
N MET A 1 -19.78 23.80 -11.56
CA MET A 1 -19.21 22.45 -11.77
C MET A 1 -19.62 21.59 -10.58
N PRO A 2 -20.10 20.36 -10.77
CA PRO A 2 -20.36 19.48 -9.65
C PRO A 2 -19.03 19.22 -8.95
N THR A 3 -18.95 19.54 -7.66
CA THR A 3 -17.76 19.24 -6.84
C THR A 3 -17.68 17.73 -6.62
N ASP A 4 -16.59 17.12 -7.05
CA ASP A 4 -16.25 15.74 -6.75
C ASP A 4 -15.64 15.68 -5.34
N THR A 5 -16.48 15.40 -4.37
CA THR A 5 -16.10 15.42 -2.94
C THR A 5 -15.03 14.39 -2.61
N LEU A 6 -15.06 13.21 -3.25
CA LEU A 6 -14.02 12.20 -3.07
C LEU A 6 -12.66 12.71 -3.54
N SER A 7 -12.61 13.34 -4.71
CA SER A 7 -11.37 13.98 -5.20
C SER A 7 -10.85 15.06 -4.27
N ASP A 8 -11.73 15.86 -3.67
CA ASP A 8 -11.31 16.90 -2.73
C ASP A 8 -10.72 16.30 -1.44
N VAL A 9 -11.34 15.22 -0.95
CA VAL A 9 -10.81 14.45 0.20
C VAL A 9 -9.44 13.86 -0.14
N LEU A 10 -9.32 13.14 -1.25
CA LEU A 10 -8.07 12.50 -1.67
C LEU A 10 -6.92 13.50 -1.87
N ARG A 11 -7.21 14.69 -2.43
CA ARG A 11 -6.22 15.78 -2.54
C ARG A 11 -5.80 16.35 -1.19
N SER A 12 -6.62 16.19 -0.16
CA SER A 12 -6.30 16.70 1.17
C SER A 12 -5.37 15.79 1.98
N VAL A 13 -5.25 14.53 1.59
CA VAL A 13 -4.33 13.56 2.19
C VAL A 13 -2.95 13.73 1.56
N HIS A 14 -1.96 14.11 2.36
CA HIS A 14 -0.59 14.21 1.88
C HIS A 14 0.04 12.81 1.91
N LEU A 15 0.14 12.21 0.75
CA LEU A 15 0.72 10.88 0.58
C LEU A 15 2.15 10.99 0.04
N ARG A 16 3.03 10.19 0.62
CA ARG A 16 4.38 9.92 0.10
C ARG A 16 4.47 8.42 -0.14
N GLY A 17 4.85 8.00 -1.34
CA GLY A 17 4.94 6.59 -1.71
C GLY A 17 6.37 6.19 -2.02
N ALA A 18 6.69 4.92 -1.83
CA ALA A 18 7.92 4.33 -2.28
C ALA A 18 7.74 2.83 -2.55
N VAL A 19 8.53 2.26 -3.47
CA VAL A 19 8.72 0.82 -3.61
C VAL A 19 10.06 0.48 -2.99
N PHE A 20 10.05 -0.38 -1.99
CA PHE A 20 11.25 -0.68 -1.18
C PHE A 20 11.91 -1.98 -1.57
N TYR A 21 11.12 -3.04 -1.78
CA TYR A 21 11.64 -4.38 -1.99
C TYR A 21 11.07 -5.03 -3.23
N TYR A 22 11.90 -5.82 -3.89
CA TYR A 22 11.48 -6.70 -4.97
C TYR A 22 11.80 -8.14 -4.57
N LEU A 23 10.77 -8.84 -4.10
CA LEU A 23 10.90 -10.19 -3.57
C LEU A 23 10.79 -11.20 -4.71
N SER A 24 11.68 -12.17 -4.70
CA SER A 24 11.74 -13.28 -5.64
C SER A 24 11.67 -14.59 -4.89
N PHE A 25 10.75 -15.45 -5.29
CA PHE A 25 10.46 -16.70 -4.61
C PHE A 25 10.48 -17.90 -5.57
N GLY A 26 10.79 -19.07 -5.03
CA GLY A 26 10.58 -20.36 -5.68
C GLY A 26 9.12 -20.83 -5.64
N ASN A 27 8.92 -22.15 -5.54
CA ASN A 27 7.57 -22.75 -5.55
C ASN A 27 6.87 -22.64 -4.19
N GLU A 28 7.58 -22.86 -3.09
CA GLU A 28 7.05 -22.82 -1.74
C GLU A 28 7.68 -21.68 -0.96
N TRP A 29 6.84 -20.79 -0.48
CA TRP A 29 7.29 -19.62 0.26
C TRP A 29 6.17 -19.07 1.18
N ALA A 30 6.57 -18.49 2.29
CA ALA A 30 5.70 -17.72 3.17
C ALA A 30 6.55 -16.73 3.97
N VAL A 31 6.12 -15.47 4.00
CA VAL A 31 6.80 -14.36 4.65
C VAL A 31 5.79 -13.59 5.49
N GLU A 32 6.14 -13.29 6.74
CA GLU A 32 5.38 -12.42 7.62
C GLU A 32 6.08 -11.05 7.71
N ALA A 33 5.40 -10.01 7.26
CA ALA A 33 5.83 -8.64 7.43
C ALA A 33 5.48 -8.16 8.86
N PRO A 34 6.38 -7.41 9.53
CA PRO A 34 6.08 -6.80 10.82
C PRO A 34 4.99 -5.73 10.68
N PRO A 35 4.36 -5.28 11.77
CA PRO A 35 3.49 -4.11 11.72
C PRO A 35 4.27 -2.89 11.21
N ALA A 36 3.65 -2.09 10.35
CA ALA A 36 4.30 -0.89 9.78
C ALA A 36 4.78 0.09 10.86
N SER A 37 4.15 0.11 12.04
CA SER A 37 4.58 0.93 13.17
C SER A 37 5.99 0.58 13.69
N GLU A 38 6.47 -0.65 13.48
CA GLU A 38 7.81 -1.07 13.89
C GLU A 38 8.89 -0.61 12.90
N ILE A 39 8.54 -0.28 11.66
CA ILE A 39 9.48 0.05 10.58
C ILE A 39 9.25 1.44 9.95
N ALA A 40 8.27 2.20 10.43
CA ALA A 40 7.82 3.45 9.82
C ALA A 40 8.97 4.45 9.60
N ASP A 41 9.82 4.67 10.60
CA ASP A 41 10.93 5.61 10.50
C ASP A 41 12.04 5.14 9.56
N ALA A 42 12.16 3.82 9.32
CA ALA A 42 13.11 3.29 8.36
C ALA A 42 12.63 3.46 6.91
N VAL A 43 11.32 3.30 6.68
CA VAL A 43 10.77 3.30 5.32
C VAL A 43 10.29 4.68 4.86
N ILE A 44 9.62 5.45 5.71
CA ILE A 44 9.16 6.81 5.40
C ILE A 44 9.39 7.70 6.62
N PRO A 45 10.59 8.23 6.84
CA PRO A 45 10.92 9.03 8.01
C PRO A 45 9.96 10.22 8.20
N GLY A 46 9.46 10.37 9.43
CA GLY A 46 8.55 11.43 9.82
C GLY A 46 7.12 11.28 9.29
N ALA A 47 6.71 10.11 8.76
CA ALA A 47 5.31 9.81 8.52
C ALA A 47 4.62 9.47 9.85
N GLU A 48 3.44 10.04 10.09
CA GLU A 48 2.65 9.72 11.29
C GLU A 48 1.94 8.37 11.15
N HIS A 49 1.72 7.93 9.90
CA HIS A 49 1.13 6.63 9.58
C HIS A 49 1.74 6.06 8.30
N VAL A 50 1.98 4.77 8.29
CA VAL A 50 2.50 4.03 7.14
C VAL A 50 1.59 2.86 6.81
N MET A 51 1.20 2.80 5.55
CA MET A 51 0.47 1.69 4.93
C MET A 51 1.43 0.86 4.11
N GLU A 52 1.22 -0.45 4.07
CA GLU A 52 1.97 -1.34 3.18
C GLU A 52 1.13 -1.79 2.00
N TYR A 53 1.79 -2.01 0.86
CA TYR A 53 1.16 -2.62 -0.29
C TYR A 53 2.10 -3.58 -1.01
N HIS A 54 1.51 -4.56 -1.70
CA HIS A 54 2.24 -5.53 -2.50
C HIS A 54 1.58 -5.68 -3.87
N VAL A 55 2.42 -5.79 -4.89
CA VAL A 55 2.00 -6.04 -6.28
C VAL A 55 2.56 -7.38 -6.72
N ILE A 56 1.70 -8.29 -7.12
CA ILE A 56 2.14 -9.57 -7.70
C ILE A 56 2.60 -9.30 -9.13
N THR A 57 3.89 -9.17 -9.34
CA THR A 57 4.45 -8.86 -10.67
C THR A 57 4.58 -10.10 -11.54
N ARG A 58 4.71 -11.29 -10.92
CA ARG A 58 4.74 -12.59 -11.58
C ARG A 58 4.26 -13.70 -10.64
N GLY A 59 3.57 -14.70 -11.19
CA GLY A 59 3.11 -15.86 -10.43
C GLY A 59 1.80 -15.62 -9.71
N ARG A 60 1.64 -16.25 -8.54
CA ARG A 60 0.42 -16.19 -7.72
C ARG A 60 0.78 -16.41 -6.25
N GLY A 61 -0.14 -16.05 -5.36
CA GLY A 61 0.04 -16.24 -3.93
C GLY A 61 -1.24 -16.01 -3.14
N TRP A 62 -1.06 -15.83 -1.86
CA TRP A 62 -2.10 -15.54 -0.89
C TRP A 62 -1.62 -14.44 0.04
N ALA A 63 -2.54 -13.61 0.50
CA ALA A 63 -2.27 -12.59 1.50
C ALA A 63 -3.28 -12.67 2.63
N ALA A 64 -2.84 -12.47 3.87
CA ALA A 64 -3.70 -12.43 5.04
C ALA A 64 -3.15 -11.48 6.09
N ILE A 65 -4.02 -10.82 6.83
CA ILE A 65 -3.63 -10.26 8.13
C ILE A 65 -3.33 -11.44 9.07
N VAL A 66 -2.33 -11.29 9.93
CA VAL A 66 -1.97 -12.35 10.87
C VAL A 66 -3.18 -12.76 11.71
N GLY A 67 -3.53 -14.06 11.64
CA GLY A 67 -4.69 -14.62 12.33
C GLY A 67 -6.03 -14.53 11.58
N GLU A 68 -6.07 -13.98 10.37
CA GLU A 68 -7.28 -13.89 9.54
C GLU A 68 -7.24 -14.84 8.32
N SER A 69 -8.38 -15.01 7.66
CA SER A 69 -8.49 -15.85 6.47
C SER A 69 -7.75 -15.22 5.28
N PRO A 70 -6.98 -16.00 4.51
CA PRO A 70 -6.22 -15.48 3.38
C PRO A 70 -7.09 -15.22 2.15
N VAL A 71 -6.72 -14.20 1.38
CA VAL A 71 -7.24 -13.92 0.04
C VAL A 71 -6.24 -14.41 -1.01
N ARG A 72 -6.75 -14.97 -2.12
CA ARG A 72 -5.92 -15.41 -3.25
C ARG A 72 -5.53 -14.23 -4.11
N LEU A 73 -4.28 -14.24 -4.59
CA LEU A 73 -3.69 -13.22 -5.45
C LEU A 73 -3.16 -13.85 -6.73
N GLU A 74 -3.38 -13.17 -7.84
CA GLU A 74 -2.87 -13.53 -9.18
C GLU A 74 -1.93 -12.44 -9.70
N THR A 75 -1.21 -12.75 -10.78
CA THR A 75 -0.31 -11.75 -11.41
C THR A 75 -1.06 -10.46 -11.78
N GLY A 76 -0.56 -9.35 -11.32
CA GLY A 76 -1.12 -8.01 -11.49
C GLY A 76 -2.00 -7.56 -10.35
N ASP A 77 -2.41 -8.44 -9.44
CA ASP A 77 -3.17 -8.05 -8.27
C ASP A 77 -2.34 -7.18 -7.34
N ILE A 78 -3.03 -6.25 -6.69
CA ILE A 78 -2.48 -5.39 -5.66
C ILE A 78 -3.23 -5.70 -4.35
N VAL A 79 -2.48 -5.88 -3.28
CA VAL A 79 -3.04 -5.97 -1.94
C VAL A 79 -2.44 -4.87 -1.08
N MET A 80 -3.27 -4.22 -0.28
CA MET A 80 -2.87 -3.13 0.62
C MET A 80 -3.34 -3.41 2.04
N PHE A 81 -2.56 -2.94 2.99
CA PHE A 81 -2.83 -2.98 4.43
C PHE A 81 -2.90 -1.54 4.97
N PRO A 82 -4.07 -0.88 4.83
CA PRO A 82 -4.21 0.55 5.11
C PRO A 82 -3.94 0.94 6.56
N HIS A 83 -4.07 0.00 7.48
CA HIS A 83 -3.81 0.24 8.91
C HIS A 83 -2.39 -0.15 9.35
N GLY A 84 -1.55 -0.64 8.41
CA GLY A 84 -0.20 -1.09 8.72
C GLY A 84 -0.15 -2.35 9.56
N ASP A 85 -1.14 -3.23 9.43
CA ASP A 85 -1.22 -4.49 10.16
C ASP A 85 -0.11 -5.46 9.75
N ALA A 86 0.40 -6.23 10.73
CA ALA A 86 1.23 -7.39 10.43
C ALA A 86 0.47 -8.38 9.53
N HIS A 87 1.14 -8.85 8.49
CA HIS A 87 0.48 -9.65 7.48
C HIS A 87 1.40 -10.72 6.88
N VAL A 88 0.80 -11.71 6.27
CA VAL A 88 1.50 -12.83 5.64
C VAL A 88 1.24 -12.83 4.15
N LEU A 89 2.31 -12.99 3.37
CA LEU A 89 2.26 -13.39 1.98
C LEU A 89 2.76 -14.82 1.86
N SER A 90 2.11 -15.67 1.05
CA SER A 90 2.49 -17.08 0.91
C SER A 90 2.12 -17.69 -0.43
N SER A 91 2.78 -18.80 -0.79
CA SER A 91 2.43 -19.60 -1.98
C SER A 91 1.16 -20.42 -1.78
N ALA A 92 0.82 -20.78 -0.53
CA ALA A 92 -0.40 -21.48 -0.16
C ALA A 92 -0.83 -21.17 1.28
N PRO A 93 -2.13 -21.31 1.61
CA PRO A 93 -2.60 -21.18 2.98
C PRO A 93 -1.95 -22.20 3.93
N GLY A 94 -1.73 -21.82 5.17
CA GLY A 94 -1.26 -22.72 6.23
C GLY A 94 0.25 -22.98 6.27
N ILE A 95 1.03 -22.45 5.33
CA ILE A 95 2.48 -22.50 5.42
C ILE A 95 2.94 -21.59 6.56
N ARG A 96 3.82 -22.13 7.42
CA ARG A 96 4.41 -21.31 8.50
C ARG A 96 5.35 -20.26 7.91
N PRO A 97 5.08 -18.97 8.11
CA PRO A 97 5.89 -17.92 7.51
C PRO A 97 7.24 -17.74 8.22
N THR A 98 8.22 -17.25 7.46
CA THR A 98 9.41 -16.62 8.02
C THR A 98 9.05 -15.19 8.39
N ARG A 99 9.20 -14.85 9.66
CA ARG A 99 9.00 -13.47 10.12
C ARG A 99 10.21 -12.62 9.73
N LEU A 100 9.95 -11.51 9.05
CA LEU A 100 10.98 -10.52 8.74
C LEU A 100 11.30 -9.72 10.01
N ASP A 101 12.60 -9.60 10.28
CA ASP A 101 13.10 -8.82 11.40
C ASP A 101 13.04 -7.32 11.07
N PRO A 102 12.39 -6.47 11.88
CA PRO A 102 12.43 -5.02 11.71
C PRO A 102 13.86 -4.46 11.60
N ASP A 103 14.82 -5.00 12.34
CA ASP A 103 16.22 -4.56 12.32
C ASP A 103 16.84 -4.68 10.93
N TRP A 104 16.44 -5.68 10.13
CA TRP A 104 16.87 -5.81 8.75
C TRP A 104 16.37 -4.63 7.87
N VAL A 105 15.15 -4.15 8.09
CA VAL A 105 14.59 -2.99 7.38
C VAL A 105 15.39 -1.73 7.70
N TYR A 106 15.77 -1.54 8.96
CA TYR A 106 16.63 -0.44 9.39
C TYR A 106 18.03 -0.55 8.81
N ALA A 107 18.62 -1.74 8.77
CA ALA A 107 19.95 -1.97 8.22
C ALA A 107 20.05 -1.66 6.70
N THR A 108 18.95 -1.85 5.97
CA THR A 108 18.89 -1.65 4.51
C THR A 108 18.25 -0.32 4.09
N ARG A 109 17.91 0.56 5.04
CA ARG A 109 17.17 1.81 4.75
C ARG A 109 17.88 2.73 3.77
N ASP A 110 19.20 2.78 3.78
CA ASP A 110 20.03 3.66 2.94
C ASP A 110 20.45 3.00 1.61
N ASP A 111 20.11 1.72 1.41
CA ASP A 111 20.45 1.01 0.17
C ASP A 111 19.61 1.53 -1.01
N PRO A 112 20.14 1.47 -2.24
CA PRO A 112 19.41 1.86 -3.45
C PRO A 112 18.12 1.03 -3.63
N LYS A 113 16.99 1.70 -3.84
CA LYS A 113 15.66 1.06 -3.97
C LYS A 113 15.31 0.81 -5.45
N PRO A 114 14.45 -0.19 -5.74
CA PRO A 114 14.02 -1.26 -4.84
C PRO A 114 15.15 -2.25 -4.56
N ILE A 115 15.20 -2.77 -3.34
CA ILE A 115 16.18 -3.77 -2.95
C ILE A 115 15.70 -5.14 -3.44
N PRO A 116 16.48 -5.85 -4.28
CA PRO A 116 16.16 -7.23 -4.64
C PRO A 116 16.37 -8.14 -3.43
N VAL A 117 15.39 -9.00 -3.15
CA VAL A 117 15.46 -10.02 -2.10
C VAL A 117 15.10 -11.36 -2.71
N VAL A 118 15.95 -12.35 -2.54
CA VAL A 118 15.77 -13.70 -3.10
C VAL A 118 15.59 -14.68 -1.95
N PHE A 119 14.44 -15.31 -1.88
CA PHE A 119 14.15 -16.38 -0.93
C PHE A 119 14.56 -17.72 -1.56
N HIS A 120 15.62 -18.31 -1.01
CA HIS A 120 16.17 -19.61 -1.46
C HIS A 120 15.36 -20.77 -0.87
N THR A 121 14.95 -20.61 0.38
CA THR A 121 14.11 -21.54 1.14
C THR A 121 13.10 -20.77 1.97
N LEU A 122 12.28 -21.46 2.77
CA LEU A 122 11.39 -20.83 3.75
C LEU A 122 12.14 -20.06 4.84
N GLN A 123 13.43 -20.29 5.05
CA GLN A 123 14.21 -19.70 6.15
C GLN A 123 15.45 -18.94 5.70
N GLU A 124 15.86 -19.09 4.46
CA GLU A 124 17.07 -18.46 3.91
C GLU A 124 16.72 -17.50 2.80
N PHE A 125 17.21 -16.28 2.91
CA PHE A 125 17.14 -15.29 1.85
C PHE A 125 18.47 -14.53 1.72
N SER A 126 18.68 -13.95 0.54
CA SER A 126 19.77 -13.01 0.26
C SER A 126 19.20 -11.73 -0.36
N TYR A 127 19.94 -10.64 -0.31
CA TYR A 127 19.52 -9.35 -0.87
C TYR A 127 20.65 -8.66 -1.64
N GLY A 128 20.29 -7.66 -2.44
CA GLY A 128 21.22 -6.87 -3.25
C GLY A 128 21.48 -7.42 -4.65
N THR A 129 21.19 -8.69 -4.94
CA THR A 129 21.35 -9.29 -6.26
C THR A 129 20.01 -9.84 -6.77
N PRO A 130 19.53 -9.43 -7.96
CA PRO A 130 18.30 -9.96 -8.53
C PRO A 130 18.41 -11.46 -8.84
N ALA A 131 17.30 -12.21 -8.66
CA ALA A 131 17.21 -13.58 -9.14
C ALA A 131 16.92 -13.59 -10.64
N PRO A 132 17.73 -14.27 -11.47
CA PRO A 132 17.52 -14.28 -12.92
C PRO A 132 16.26 -15.04 -13.35
N GLU A 133 15.83 -16.05 -12.59
CA GLU A 133 14.64 -16.87 -12.89
C GLU A 133 13.90 -17.25 -11.61
N SER A 134 12.94 -16.42 -11.22
CA SER A 134 12.02 -16.74 -10.12
C SER A 134 10.63 -17.08 -10.66
N VAL A 135 9.93 -17.98 -9.96
CA VAL A 135 8.57 -18.40 -10.33
C VAL A 135 7.54 -17.37 -9.88
N ASN A 136 7.79 -16.75 -8.72
CA ASN A 136 6.91 -15.77 -8.13
C ASN A 136 7.69 -14.51 -7.75
N ASN A 137 7.15 -13.34 -8.11
CA ASN A 137 7.76 -12.06 -7.80
C ASN A 137 6.72 -11.09 -7.23
N VAL A 138 7.11 -10.40 -6.18
CA VAL A 138 6.28 -9.43 -5.47
C VAL A 138 7.06 -8.14 -5.29
N ALA A 139 6.50 -7.03 -5.72
CA ALA A 139 7.01 -5.71 -5.36
C ALA A 139 6.31 -5.22 -4.09
N CYS A 140 7.08 -4.85 -3.08
CA CYS A 140 6.60 -4.34 -1.82
C CYS A 140 6.90 -2.86 -1.71
N GLY A 141 5.90 -2.08 -1.31
CA GLY A 141 6.03 -0.65 -1.15
C GLY A 141 5.25 -0.14 0.04
N PHE A 142 5.52 1.12 0.35
CA PHE A 142 4.94 1.82 1.49
C PHE A 142 4.33 3.14 1.05
N LEU A 143 3.28 3.56 1.76
CA LEU A 143 2.63 4.84 1.63
C LEU A 143 2.56 5.49 2.99
N GLY A 144 3.25 6.62 3.17
CA GLY A 144 3.19 7.40 4.39
C GLY A 144 2.22 8.56 4.28
N CYS A 145 1.55 8.87 5.36
CA CYS A 145 0.70 10.05 5.46
C CYS A 145 0.72 10.66 6.86
N ASP A 146 0.19 11.89 6.96
CA ASP A 146 -0.01 12.56 8.24
C ASP A 146 -1.31 12.02 8.88
N LEU A 147 -1.22 11.47 10.08
CA LEU A 147 -2.36 11.17 10.94
C LEU A 147 -2.80 12.45 11.66
N ARG A 148 -3.39 13.38 10.94
CA ARG A 148 -4.10 14.44 11.68
C ARG A 148 -5.36 13.84 12.28
N PRO A 149 -5.80 14.32 13.50
CA PRO A 149 -6.87 13.67 14.27
C PRO A 149 -8.21 13.56 13.56
N PHE A 150 -8.24 13.83 12.26
CA PHE A 150 -9.42 13.86 11.41
C PHE A 150 -9.19 13.31 10.01
N ASN A 151 -8.39 12.25 9.85
CA ASN A 151 -8.37 11.54 8.58
C ASN A 151 -9.40 10.39 8.58
N PRO A 152 -10.71 10.69 8.41
CA PRO A 152 -11.76 9.68 8.49
C PRO A 152 -11.67 8.68 7.33
N LEU A 153 -10.97 9.06 6.24
CA LEU A 153 -10.75 8.16 5.11
C LEU A 153 -10.01 6.89 5.54
N LEU A 154 -8.84 7.05 6.16
CA LEU A 154 -8.05 5.89 6.58
C LEU A 154 -8.77 5.04 7.61
N ALA A 155 -9.42 5.67 8.59
CA ALA A 155 -10.15 4.97 9.64
C ALA A 155 -11.34 4.12 9.14
N THR A 156 -11.81 4.39 7.92
CA THR A 156 -12.96 3.68 7.32
C THR A 156 -12.57 2.67 6.25
N LEU A 157 -11.30 2.63 5.84
CA LEU A 157 -10.82 1.59 4.93
C LEU A 157 -10.78 0.22 5.64
N PRO A 158 -10.96 -0.88 4.90
CA PRO A 158 -10.79 -2.22 5.46
C PRO A 158 -9.33 -2.46 5.86
N ARG A 159 -9.11 -3.38 6.78
CA ARG A 159 -7.75 -3.75 7.20
C ARG A 159 -6.92 -4.37 6.07
N LEU A 160 -7.56 -5.10 5.16
CA LEU A 160 -6.98 -5.63 3.93
C LEU A 160 -7.84 -5.16 2.74
N LEU A 161 -7.21 -4.51 1.78
CA LEU A 161 -7.84 -4.07 0.53
C LEU A 161 -7.21 -4.82 -0.64
N HIS A 162 -7.99 -5.68 -1.30
CA HIS A 162 -7.57 -6.44 -2.48
C HIS A 162 -8.10 -5.77 -3.74
N LEU A 163 -7.21 -5.53 -4.69
CA LEU A 163 -7.48 -4.93 -6.00
C LEU A 163 -7.12 -5.94 -7.08
N PRO A 164 -8.08 -6.68 -7.60
CA PRO A 164 -7.84 -7.59 -8.72
C PRO A 164 -7.34 -6.86 -9.96
N ALA A 165 -6.43 -7.50 -10.70
CA ALA A 165 -5.90 -7.00 -11.96
C ALA A 165 -6.92 -7.02 -13.11
N ALA A 166 -8.09 -7.62 -12.89
CA ALA A 166 -9.15 -7.75 -13.89
C ALA A 166 -10.08 -6.51 -13.92
N GLY A 167 -10.77 -6.31 -15.04
CA GLY A 167 -11.73 -5.24 -15.22
C GLY A 167 -11.09 -3.86 -15.34
N ASP A 168 -11.81 -2.83 -14.93
CA ASP A 168 -11.42 -1.42 -15.05
C ASP A 168 -10.14 -1.06 -14.29
N GLY A 169 -9.67 -1.96 -13.43
CA GLY A 169 -8.46 -1.79 -12.65
C GLY A 169 -7.19 -2.35 -13.25
N ALA A 170 -7.25 -3.04 -14.36
CA ALA A 170 -6.08 -3.64 -14.99
C ALA A 170 -5.00 -2.62 -15.38
N TRP A 171 -5.40 -1.38 -15.67
CA TRP A 171 -4.48 -0.33 -16.11
C TRP A 171 -3.46 0.04 -15.02
N ILE A 172 -3.90 0.24 -13.76
CA ILE A 172 -2.98 0.63 -12.67
C ILE A 172 -2.01 -0.50 -12.32
N SER A 173 -2.48 -1.74 -12.36
CA SER A 173 -1.65 -2.93 -12.16
C SER A 173 -0.58 -3.06 -13.24
N GLN A 174 -0.93 -2.77 -14.50
CA GLN A 174 0.03 -2.76 -15.61
C GLN A 174 1.08 -1.64 -15.45
N VAL A 175 0.63 -0.42 -15.15
CA VAL A 175 1.53 0.74 -14.95
C VAL A 175 2.47 0.48 -13.78
N MET A 176 1.96 -0.03 -12.65
CA MET A 176 2.79 -0.36 -11.49
C MET A 176 3.82 -1.43 -11.82
N ARG A 177 3.42 -2.52 -12.47
CA ARG A 177 4.33 -3.58 -12.89
C ARG A 177 5.43 -3.08 -13.84
N GLN A 178 5.07 -2.25 -14.81
CA GLN A 178 6.03 -1.65 -15.73
C GLN A 178 7.00 -0.73 -15.01
N ALA A 179 6.50 0.12 -14.11
CA ALA A 179 7.33 1.02 -13.33
C ALA A 179 8.30 0.29 -12.41
N VAL A 180 7.84 -0.78 -11.74
CA VAL A 180 8.72 -1.63 -10.91
C VAL A 180 9.80 -2.28 -11.76
N ASN A 181 9.47 -2.85 -12.92
CA ASN A 181 10.46 -3.45 -13.82
C ASN A 181 11.46 -2.41 -14.33
N ALA A 182 10.99 -1.23 -14.73
CA ALA A 182 11.87 -0.14 -15.19
C ALA A 182 12.78 0.40 -14.09
N SER A 183 12.34 0.40 -12.83
CA SER A 183 13.15 0.86 -11.69
C SER A 183 14.35 -0.05 -11.42
N GLN A 184 14.25 -1.34 -11.75
CA GLN A 184 15.37 -2.27 -11.63
C GLN A 184 16.54 -1.92 -12.57
N GLU A 185 16.27 -1.19 -13.66
CA GLU A 185 17.29 -0.68 -14.57
C GLU A 185 18.04 0.55 -14.01
N LYS A 186 17.67 1.03 -12.79
CA LYS A 186 18.28 2.16 -12.06
C LYS A 186 18.43 3.43 -12.93
N ARG A 187 17.39 3.73 -13.72
CA ARG A 187 17.36 4.96 -14.55
C ARG A 187 17.17 6.21 -13.66
N PRO A 188 17.85 7.32 -13.96
CA PRO A 188 17.62 8.58 -13.26
C PRO A 188 16.13 8.96 -13.24
N GLY A 189 15.59 9.34 -12.07
CA GLY A 189 14.18 9.70 -11.88
C GLY A 189 13.24 8.52 -11.68
N GLY A 190 13.72 7.27 -11.68
CA GLY A 190 12.88 6.07 -11.47
C GLY A 190 12.13 6.11 -10.15
N ASP A 191 12.79 6.49 -9.08
CA ASP A 191 12.20 6.56 -7.73
C ASP A 191 11.05 7.58 -7.66
N ALA A 192 11.23 8.74 -8.30
CA ALA A 192 10.18 9.77 -8.36
C ALA A 192 8.95 9.29 -9.16
N VAL A 193 9.15 8.49 -10.20
CA VAL A 193 8.06 7.87 -10.96
C VAL A 193 7.31 6.86 -10.10
N LEU A 194 8.03 5.97 -9.41
CA LEU A 194 7.44 4.97 -8.50
C LEU A 194 6.65 5.63 -7.37
N GLU A 195 7.17 6.69 -6.77
CA GLU A 195 6.47 7.45 -5.74
C GLU A 195 5.11 7.96 -6.24
N ARG A 196 5.08 8.58 -7.42
CA ARG A 196 3.84 9.12 -8.01
C ARG A 196 2.84 8.03 -8.37
N ILE A 197 3.31 6.92 -8.93
CA ILE A 197 2.46 5.78 -9.29
C ILE A 197 1.89 5.13 -8.03
N SER A 198 2.65 5.02 -6.95
CA SER A 198 2.17 4.48 -5.66
C SER A 198 1.03 5.32 -5.09
N VAL A 199 1.15 6.65 -5.14
CA VAL A 199 0.07 7.56 -4.73
C VAL A 199 -1.16 7.40 -5.63
N MET A 200 -0.96 7.34 -6.95
CA MET A 200 -2.05 7.16 -7.91
C MET A 200 -2.76 5.81 -7.72
N MET A 201 -2.01 4.75 -7.40
CA MET A 201 -2.56 3.45 -7.07
C MET A 201 -3.48 3.51 -5.85
N PHE A 202 -3.07 4.21 -4.78
CA PHE A 202 -3.92 4.39 -3.60
C PHE A 202 -5.22 5.14 -3.93
N VAL A 203 -5.13 6.21 -4.71
CA VAL A 203 -6.30 6.97 -5.16
C VAL A 203 -7.29 6.08 -5.94
N ASP A 204 -6.78 5.25 -6.87
CA ASP A 204 -7.59 4.30 -7.63
C ASP A 204 -8.18 3.20 -6.74
N ALA A 205 -7.40 2.71 -5.77
CA ALA A 205 -7.84 1.73 -4.78
C ALA A 205 -9.05 2.22 -3.97
N VAL A 206 -8.95 3.42 -3.42
CA VAL A 206 -10.03 4.03 -2.64
C VAL A 206 -11.25 4.29 -3.50
N ARG A 207 -11.07 4.82 -4.73
CA ARG A 207 -12.16 5.05 -5.67
C ARG A 207 -12.96 3.76 -5.93
N ARG A 208 -12.27 2.68 -6.28
CA ARG A 208 -12.92 1.37 -6.54
C ARG A 208 -13.60 0.81 -5.29
N TYR A 209 -12.94 0.92 -4.14
CA TYR A 209 -13.55 0.48 -2.90
C TYR A 209 -14.88 1.20 -2.63
N VAL A 210 -14.91 2.52 -2.80
CA VAL A 210 -16.13 3.31 -2.65
C VAL A 210 -17.19 2.92 -3.67
N GLU A 211 -16.82 2.67 -4.92
CA GLU A 211 -17.74 2.21 -5.98
C GLU A 211 -18.35 0.84 -5.69
N LEU A 212 -17.60 -0.06 -5.05
CA LEU A 212 -18.04 -1.42 -4.71
C LEU A 212 -18.84 -1.49 -3.41
N LEU A 213 -18.92 -0.42 -2.61
CA LEU A 213 -19.74 -0.42 -1.41
C LEU A 213 -21.20 -0.66 -1.75
N PRO A 214 -21.93 -1.57 -1.04
CA PRO A 214 -23.37 -1.74 -1.18
C PRO A 214 -24.14 -0.43 -1.06
N GLU A 215 -25.28 -0.30 -1.73
CA GLU A 215 -26.08 0.93 -1.68
C GLU A 215 -26.58 1.24 -0.26
N GLU A 216 -26.84 0.20 0.52
CA GLU A 216 -27.29 0.29 1.91
C GLU A 216 -26.15 0.59 2.89
N SER A 217 -24.90 0.69 2.41
CA SER A 217 -23.76 1.00 3.26
C SER A 217 -23.96 2.34 3.96
N THR A 218 -23.64 2.35 5.24
CA THR A 218 -23.66 3.56 6.08
C THR A 218 -22.23 3.98 6.41
N GLY A 219 -22.09 5.19 6.93
CA GLY A 219 -20.80 5.71 7.35
C GLY A 219 -20.21 6.74 6.40
N TRP A 220 -19.02 7.20 6.72
CA TRP A 220 -18.41 8.35 6.10
C TRP A 220 -18.11 8.16 4.60
N LEU A 221 -17.51 7.01 4.23
CA LEU A 221 -17.20 6.69 2.82
C LEU A 221 -18.47 6.54 1.96
N ALA A 222 -19.49 5.88 2.50
CA ALA A 222 -20.77 5.76 1.81
C ALA A 222 -21.41 7.14 1.59
N GLY A 223 -21.30 8.02 2.58
CA GLY A 223 -21.79 9.41 2.47
C GLY A 223 -21.08 10.25 1.40
N LEU A 224 -19.86 9.90 1.00
CA LEU A 224 -19.17 10.59 -0.10
C LEU A 224 -19.80 10.31 -1.48
N ARG A 225 -20.53 9.22 -1.63
CA ARG A 225 -21.27 8.89 -2.87
C ARG A 225 -22.48 9.83 -3.07
N ASP A 226 -23.09 10.29 -1.96
CA ASP A 226 -24.19 11.24 -2.00
C ASP A 226 -23.65 12.67 -2.15
N ARG A 227 -24.14 13.38 -3.19
CA ARG A 227 -23.68 14.73 -3.52
C ARG A 227 -23.94 15.78 -2.43
N GLN A 228 -25.03 15.63 -1.69
CA GLN A 228 -25.41 16.60 -0.65
C GLN A 228 -24.69 16.29 0.67
N VAL A 229 -24.73 15.03 1.05
CA VAL A 229 -24.04 14.52 2.25
C VAL A 229 -22.54 14.68 2.10
N GLY A 230 -21.96 14.33 0.95
CA GLY A 230 -20.53 14.49 0.67
C GLY A 230 -20.06 15.93 0.82
N ARG A 231 -20.83 16.91 0.29
CA ARG A 231 -20.49 18.35 0.48
C ARG A 231 -20.56 18.79 1.94
N ALA A 232 -21.54 18.31 2.69
CA ALA A 232 -21.67 18.62 4.11
C ALA A 232 -20.50 18.03 4.93
N LEU A 233 -20.13 16.78 4.64
CA LEU A 233 -18.98 16.10 5.24
C LEU A 233 -17.67 16.84 4.93
N TRP A 234 -17.47 17.26 3.67
CA TRP A 234 -16.30 18.04 3.28
C TRP A 234 -16.24 19.40 3.96
N ALA A 235 -17.35 20.13 4.03
CA ALA A 235 -17.40 21.40 4.74
C ALA A 235 -17.03 21.26 6.22
N ALA A 236 -17.59 20.26 6.90
CA ALA A 236 -17.28 19.96 8.29
C ALA A 236 -15.79 19.56 8.49
N TYR A 237 -15.22 18.80 7.55
CA TYR A 237 -13.81 18.42 7.57
C TYR A 237 -12.88 19.61 7.29
N GLY A 238 -13.22 20.45 6.32
CA GLY A 238 -12.44 21.62 5.92
C GLY A 238 -12.35 22.69 7.03
N VAL A 239 -13.45 22.94 7.73
CA VAL A 239 -13.50 23.88 8.86
C VAL A 239 -12.57 23.42 9.99
N ARG A 240 -12.65 22.14 10.37
CA ARG A 240 -11.78 21.58 11.42
C ARG A 240 -10.30 21.64 11.05
N LYS A 241 -9.95 21.43 9.77
CA LYS A 241 -8.56 21.53 9.29
C LYS A 241 -8.02 22.95 9.39
N THR A 242 -8.84 23.96 9.16
CA THR A 242 -8.46 25.37 9.25
C THR A 242 -8.22 25.77 10.71
N GLU A 243 -9.06 25.33 11.62
CA GLU A 243 -8.91 25.59 13.07
C GLU A 243 -7.64 24.91 13.63
N ALA A 244 -7.37 23.65 13.28
CA ALA A 244 -6.17 22.95 13.70
C ALA A 244 -4.89 23.64 13.20
N ARG A 245 -4.87 24.15 11.95
CA ARG A 245 -3.74 24.92 11.41
C ARG A 245 -3.54 26.27 12.11
N SER A 246 -4.60 26.91 12.55
CA SER A 246 -4.51 28.18 13.27
C SER A 246 -3.95 28.01 14.68
N LEU A 247 -4.24 26.90 15.34
CA LEU A 247 -3.71 26.55 16.65
C LEU A 247 -2.22 26.16 16.59
N SER A 248 -1.79 25.38 15.57
CA SER A 248 -0.38 24.98 15.43
C SER A 248 0.57 26.11 15.02
N ARG A 249 0.07 27.26 14.58
CA ARG A 249 0.88 28.47 14.28
C ARG A 249 1.02 29.43 15.47
N ARG A 250 0.38 29.13 16.61
CA ARG A 250 0.42 29.95 17.81
C ARG A 250 1.31 29.42 18.93
N TYR A 251 1.96 28.28 18.68
CA TYR A 251 3.00 27.68 19.52
C TYR A 251 4.22 27.35 18.65
#